data_7c2ff07ed14818ea812bdb150550ce49
#
_entry.id   7c2ff07ed14818ea812bdb150550ce49
#
_cell.length_a   1.000
_cell.length_b   1.000
_cell.length_c   1.000
_cell.angle_alpha   90.00
_cell.angle_beta   90.00
_cell.angle_gamma   90.00
#
_symmetry.space_group_name_H-M   'P 1'
#
loop_
_entity.id
_entity.type
_entity.pdbx_description
1 polymer ?
#
loop_
_entity_poly.entity_id
_entity_poly.type
_entity_poly.pdbx_seq_one_letter_code
_entity_poly.pdbx_strand_id
1 'polypeptide(L)'
;KRASILMAEFALPNNSKILKGKFYKDKTGSKNLKTVNVYRWSPDDNQNPRIDTFEVDMDNCGPKVLDILFKIKNEIDSSLTFRRSCAHGVCGSCAMNVDGINTLSCIKAHQDIKGELNIYPLPHLKVIKDLIGDLSNLYKQYESIQPWLKTSKTDVEKKEILQSENDRSKLDGYYECILCACCSTSCPSYWWNGDKYLGPAVLLQAYRWISDSRDEEKKERLKKVADELKLYRCHTIMNCTNSCPKGLNPAKAIGSIKKMLATS
;
A
#
# COMPACT_ATOMS: atom_id res chain seq x y z
N LYS A 1 -16.92 -12.65 55.64
CA LYS A 1 -16.47 -13.06 54.30
C LYS A 1 -16.37 -11.78 53.46
N ARG A 2 -15.16 -11.28 53.24
CA ARG A 2 -14.91 -10.17 52.31
C ARG A 2 -15.04 -10.71 50.89
N ALA A 3 -15.97 -10.17 50.11
CA ALA A 3 -16.05 -10.40 48.68
C ALA A 3 -14.78 -9.82 48.06
N SER A 4 -13.94 -10.65 47.45
CA SER A 4 -12.85 -10.21 46.62
C SER A 4 -13.46 -9.50 45.39
N ILE A 5 -13.30 -8.19 45.32
CA ILE A 5 -13.61 -7.44 44.11
C ILE A 5 -12.60 -7.94 43.05
N LEU A 6 -13.09 -8.74 42.10
CA LEU A 6 -12.36 -9.06 40.87
C LEU A 6 -12.17 -7.74 40.11
N MET A 7 -11.01 -7.12 40.30
CA MET A 7 -10.60 -6.02 39.43
C MET A 7 -10.38 -6.60 38.05
N ALA A 8 -11.05 -6.06 37.04
CA ALA A 8 -10.83 -6.42 35.67
C ALA A 8 -9.34 -6.17 35.33
N GLU A 9 -8.63 -7.22 34.99
CA GLU A 9 -7.24 -7.12 34.56
C GLU A 9 -7.24 -6.69 33.10
N PHE A 10 -6.80 -5.46 32.84
CA PHE A 10 -6.66 -4.96 31.49
C PHE A 10 -5.43 -5.58 30.84
N ALA A 11 -5.63 -6.62 30.05
CA ALA A 11 -4.58 -7.21 29.20
C ALA A 11 -4.56 -6.54 27.83
N LEU A 12 -3.36 -6.26 27.31
CA LEU A 12 -3.21 -5.81 25.95
C LEU A 12 -3.61 -6.92 24.97
N PRO A 13 -4.25 -6.59 23.85
CA PRO A 13 -4.54 -7.57 22.81
C PRO A 13 -3.27 -8.32 22.36
N ASN A 14 -3.44 -9.56 21.93
CA ASN A 14 -2.33 -10.32 21.34
C ASN A 14 -1.73 -9.54 20.16
N ASN A 15 -0.41 -9.59 20.02
CA ASN A 15 0.36 -8.91 18.97
C ASN A 15 0.31 -7.36 19.02
N SER A 16 -0.16 -6.76 20.12
CA SER A 16 -0.25 -5.29 20.27
C SER A 16 1.06 -4.63 20.70
N LYS A 17 2.04 -5.39 21.13
CA LYS A 17 3.32 -4.89 21.64
C LYS A 17 4.47 -5.36 20.76
N ILE A 18 5.26 -4.42 20.23
CA ILE A 18 6.50 -4.75 19.50
C ILE A 18 7.63 -4.97 20.49
N LEU A 19 8.28 -6.10 20.38
CA LEU A 19 9.41 -6.50 21.25
C LEU A 19 10.75 -6.18 20.58
N LYS A 20 11.80 -6.07 21.38
CA LYS A 20 13.17 -6.07 20.88
C LYS A 20 13.49 -7.49 20.36
N GLY A 21 13.94 -7.57 19.12
CA GLY A 21 14.26 -8.82 18.46
C GLY A 21 15.75 -9.18 18.53
N LYS A 22 16.21 -9.93 17.53
CA LYS A 22 17.59 -10.39 17.41
C LYS A 22 18.47 -9.28 16.84
N PHE A 23 19.74 -9.30 17.25
CA PHE A 23 20.78 -8.46 16.66
C PHE A 23 21.73 -9.33 15.84
N TYR A 24 21.87 -9.01 14.56
CA TYR A 24 22.76 -9.71 13.62
C TYR A 24 23.96 -8.81 13.32
N LYS A 25 25.05 -9.10 14.02
CA LYS A 25 26.33 -8.38 13.85
C LYS A 25 26.96 -8.76 12.52
N ASP A 26 27.58 -7.78 11.87
CA ASP A 26 28.38 -8.02 10.67
C ASP A 26 29.54 -9.00 10.95
N LYS A 27 29.82 -9.86 9.98
CA LYS A 27 30.91 -10.84 10.02
C LYS A 27 31.97 -10.59 8.95
N THR A 28 31.73 -9.61 8.07
CA THR A 28 32.65 -9.31 6.94
C THR A 28 33.83 -8.45 7.35
N GLY A 29 33.70 -7.69 8.46
CA GLY A 29 34.70 -6.72 8.91
C GLY A 29 34.72 -5.43 8.05
N SER A 30 33.68 -5.19 7.24
CA SER A 30 33.53 -3.96 6.46
C SER A 30 33.45 -2.74 7.37
N LYS A 31 34.00 -1.63 6.90
CA LYS A 31 33.87 -0.30 7.58
C LYS A 31 32.64 0.46 7.14
N ASN A 32 31.98 0.04 6.04
CA ASN A 32 30.81 0.70 5.47
C ASN A 32 29.55 -0.08 5.85
N LEU A 33 29.14 0.03 7.09
CA LEU A 33 27.97 -0.66 7.63
C LEU A 33 26.75 0.23 7.70
N LYS A 34 25.59 -0.33 7.38
CA LYS A 34 24.28 0.28 7.60
C LYS A 34 23.50 -0.55 8.62
N THR A 35 23.01 0.12 9.68
CA THR A 35 22.10 -0.50 10.64
C THR A 35 20.70 -0.52 10.05
N VAL A 36 20.08 -1.70 9.98
CA VAL A 36 18.76 -1.93 9.38
C VAL A 36 17.85 -2.60 10.39
N ASN A 37 16.79 -1.94 10.77
CA ASN A 37 15.77 -2.43 11.68
C ASN A 37 14.58 -2.93 10.87
N VAL A 38 14.25 -4.21 11.01
CA VAL A 38 13.18 -4.85 10.22
C VAL A 38 12.13 -5.43 11.15
N TYR A 39 10.86 -5.09 10.89
CA TYR A 39 9.74 -5.72 11.55
C TYR A 39 9.64 -7.19 11.19
N ARG A 40 9.51 -8.03 12.21
CA ARG A 40 9.40 -9.48 12.10
C ARG A 40 8.20 -9.98 12.88
N TRP A 41 7.42 -10.83 12.24
CA TRP A 41 6.32 -11.55 12.86
C TRP A 41 5.96 -12.79 12.02
N SER A 42 5.62 -13.88 12.70
CA SER A 42 5.10 -15.10 12.08
C SER A 42 3.82 -15.53 12.79
N PRO A 43 2.80 -15.99 12.06
CA PRO A 43 1.61 -16.57 12.68
C PRO A 43 1.91 -17.88 13.43
N ASP A 44 3.03 -18.54 13.09
CA ASP A 44 3.39 -19.85 13.65
C ASP A 44 4.00 -19.75 15.05
N ASP A 45 4.54 -18.58 15.41
CA ASP A 45 5.34 -18.42 16.64
C ASP A 45 4.50 -18.11 17.89
N ASN A 46 3.23 -17.74 17.75
CA ASN A 46 2.34 -17.30 18.84
C ASN A 46 2.92 -16.19 19.73
N GLN A 47 3.86 -15.39 19.18
CA GLN A 47 4.57 -14.33 19.87
C GLN A 47 4.20 -12.95 19.35
N ASN A 48 4.42 -11.94 20.18
CA ASN A 48 4.32 -10.56 19.72
C ASN A 48 5.33 -10.27 18.63
N PRO A 49 5.00 -9.32 17.70
CA PRO A 49 5.97 -8.87 16.71
C PRO A 49 7.21 -8.27 17.36
N ARG A 50 8.32 -8.33 16.68
CA ARG A 50 9.61 -7.81 17.13
C ARG A 50 10.31 -7.01 16.04
N ILE A 51 11.31 -6.25 16.42
CA ILE A 51 12.26 -5.61 15.50
C ILE A 51 13.58 -6.34 15.56
N ASP A 52 13.98 -6.98 14.48
CA ASP A 52 15.31 -7.53 14.31
C ASP A 52 16.23 -6.46 13.71
N THR A 53 17.43 -6.32 14.24
CA THR A 53 18.44 -5.35 13.82
C THR A 53 19.58 -6.07 13.10
N PHE A 54 19.93 -5.56 11.92
CA PHE A 54 20.97 -6.12 11.07
C PHE A 54 22.05 -5.08 10.81
N GLU A 55 23.32 -5.41 11.02
CA GLU A 55 24.46 -4.68 10.45
C GLU A 55 24.70 -5.23 9.04
N VAL A 56 24.49 -4.41 8.04
CA VAL A 56 24.60 -4.81 6.63
C VAL A 56 25.79 -4.11 6.00
N ASP A 57 26.72 -4.89 5.44
CA ASP A 57 27.83 -4.39 4.65
C ASP A 57 27.31 -3.79 3.33
N MET A 58 27.64 -2.52 3.10
CA MET A 58 27.16 -1.76 1.94
C MET A 58 28.14 -1.73 0.76
N ASP A 59 29.37 -2.24 0.92
CA ASP A 59 30.38 -2.21 -0.14
C ASP A 59 29.98 -3.07 -1.34
N ASN A 60 29.26 -4.18 -1.06
CA ASN A 60 28.74 -5.10 -2.07
C ASN A 60 27.20 -5.12 -2.08
N CYS A 61 26.55 -4.03 -1.77
CA CYS A 61 25.09 -3.90 -1.77
C CYS A 61 24.63 -2.92 -2.86
N GLY A 62 23.56 -3.26 -3.56
CA GLY A 62 22.95 -2.36 -4.53
C GLY A 62 22.32 -1.12 -3.87
N PRO A 63 21.98 -0.07 -4.65
CA PRO A 63 21.60 1.24 -4.13
C PRO A 63 20.19 1.33 -3.54
N LYS A 64 19.36 0.29 -3.68
CA LYS A 64 17.95 0.32 -3.29
C LYS A 64 17.71 -0.36 -1.95
N VAL A 65 16.66 0.03 -1.25
CA VAL A 65 16.20 -0.66 -0.04
C VAL A 65 15.89 -2.14 -0.32
N LEU A 66 15.37 -2.45 -1.51
CA LEU A 66 15.11 -3.83 -1.91
C LEU A 66 16.41 -4.66 -1.98
N ASP A 67 17.52 -4.07 -2.40
CA ASP A 67 18.82 -4.77 -2.48
C ASP A 67 19.33 -5.15 -1.09
N ILE A 68 19.14 -4.27 -0.10
CA ILE A 68 19.43 -4.55 1.30
C ILE A 68 18.58 -5.73 1.80
N LEU A 69 17.29 -5.76 1.50
CA LEU A 69 16.42 -6.88 1.88
C LEU A 69 16.85 -8.19 1.24
N PHE A 70 17.32 -8.15 -0.01
CA PHE A 70 17.90 -9.32 -0.67
C PHE A 70 19.17 -9.79 0.04
N LYS A 71 20.06 -8.85 0.36
CA LYS A 71 21.32 -9.19 1.06
C LYS A 71 21.03 -9.82 2.43
N ILE A 72 20.11 -9.22 3.21
CA ILE A 72 19.68 -9.80 4.48
C ILE A 72 19.15 -11.23 4.28
N LYS A 73 18.22 -11.42 3.32
CA LYS A 73 17.59 -12.72 3.09
C LYS A 73 18.57 -13.78 2.60
N ASN A 74 19.49 -13.41 1.73
CA ASN A 74 20.38 -14.39 1.08
C ASN A 74 21.60 -14.73 1.93
N GLU A 75 22.11 -13.78 2.73
CA GLU A 75 23.40 -13.91 3.39
C GLU A 75 23.29 -13.98 4.93
N ILE A 76 22.23 -13.40 5.54
CA ILE A 76 22.14 -13.24 7.00
C ILE A 76 21.00 -14.08 7.59
N ASP A 77 19.75 -13.87 7.10
CA ASP A 77 18.55 -14.56 7.61
C ASP A 77 17.57 -14.88 6.47
N SER A 78 17.62 -16.12 6.01
CA SER A 78 16.77 -16.63 4.92
C SER A 78 15.27 -16.66 5.26
N SER A 79 14.91 -16.59 6.55
CA SER A 79 13.52 -16.60 7.00
C SER A 79 12.77 -15.29 6.74
N LEU A 80 13.49 -14.19 6.46
CA LEU A 80 12.86 -12.88 6.16
C LEU A 80 11.91 -12.98 4.97
N THR A 81 10.68 -12.51 5.17
CA THR A 81 9.61 -12.64 4.18
C THR A 81 9.12 -11.26 3.68
N PHE A 82 9.18 -11.07 2.37
CA PHE A 82 8.67 -9.87 1.68
C PHE A 82 8.25 -10.19 0.25
N ARG A 83 7.38 -9.33 -0.33
CA ARG A 83 6.97 -9.46 -1.73
C ARG A 83 7.91 -8.69 -2.65
N ARG A 84 8.17 -9.27 -3.81
CA ARG A 84 8.90 -8.60 -4.89
C ARG A 84 8.51 -9.21 -6.23
N SER A 85 8.72 -8.46 -7.32
CA SER A 85 8.56 -8.96 -8.68
C SER A 85 9.45 -8.17 -9.64
N CYS A 86 8.96 -7.07 -10.22
CA CYS A 86 9.63 -6.33 -11.31
C CYS A 86 10.95 -5.67 -10.92
N ALA A 87 11.16 -5.28 -9.67
CA ALA A 87 12.28 -4.49 -9.15
C ALA A 87 12.48 -3.09 -9.82
N HIS A 88 11.49 -2.60 -10.59
CA HIS A 88 11.57 -1.36 -11.39
C HIS A 88 10.43 -0.37 -11.15
N GLY A 89 9.70 -0.49 -10.03
CA GLY A 89 8.60 0.43 -9.69
C GLY A 89 7.34 0.28 -10.54
N VAL A 90 7.11 -0.89 -11.18
CA VAL A 90 5.99 -1.13 -12.11
C VAL A 90 4.88 -1.95 -11.47
N CYS A 91 5.20 -3.02 -10.73
CA CYS A 91 4.19 -3.98 -10.27
C CYS A 91 3.56 -3.66 -8.90
N GLY A 92 4.13 -2.76 -8.12
CA GLY A 92 3.62 -2.38 -6.79
C GLY A 92 3.85 -3.41 -5.67
N SER A 93 4.33 -4.62 -5.96
CA SER A 93 4.38 -5.73 -4.98
C SER A 93 5.32 -5.48 -3.80
N CYS A 94 6.39 -4.72 -3.98
CA CYS A 94 7.38 -4.40 -2.96
C CYS A 94 7.03 -3.16 -2.11
N ALA A 95 5.74 -2.79 -2.06
CA ALA A 95 5.28 -1.67 -1.25
C ALA A 95 5.41 -2.00 0.24
N MET A 96 6.02 -1.08 1.00
CA MET A 96 6.22 -1.19 2.44
C MET A 96 6.41 0.19 3.05
N ASN A 97 6.49 0.27 4.36
CA ASN A 97 6.82 1.50 5.06
C ASN A 97 8.33 1.54 5.31
N VAL A 98 8.98 2.56 4.81
CA VAL A 98 10.42 2.82 4.96
C VAL A 98 10.59 4.14 5.67
N ASP A 99 11.14 4.12 6.89
CA ASP A 99 11.31 5.31 7.73
C ASP A 99 10.04 6.19 7.86
N GLY A 100 8.90 5.55 8.10
CA GLY A 100 7.62 6.25 8.26
C GLY A 100 6.93 6.62 6.95
N ILE A 101 7.55 6.40 5.79
CA ILE A 101 6.98 6.74 4.47
C ILE A 101 6.58 5.46 3.73
N ASN A 102 5.33 5.38 3.28
CA ASN A 102 4.88 4.29 2.42
C ASN A 102 5.44 4.47 1.01
N THR A 103 6.24 3.53 0.54
CA THR A 103 6.92 3.59 -0.75
C THR A 103 7.20 2.19 -1.31
N LEU A 104 7.79 2.14 -2.50
CA LEU A 104 8.27 0.89 -3.09
C LEU A 104 9.76 0.72 -2.77
N SER A 105 10.14 -0.37 -2.13
CA SER A 105 11.53 -0.64 -1.78
C SER A 105 12.47 -0.73 -2.98
N CYS A 106 11.94 -1.07 -4.16
CA CYS A 106 12.74 -1.20 -5.40
C CYS A 106 13.10 0.14 -6.06
N ILE A 107 12.51 1.27 -5.63
CA ILE A 107 12.86 2.60 -6.15
C ILE A 107 13.43 3.53 -5.08
N LYS A 108 13.22 3.22 -3.80
CA LYS A 108 13.76 4.02 -2.69
C LYS A 108 15.26 3.75 -2.53
N ALA A 109 16.07 4.79 -2.74
CA ALA A 109 17.50 4.71 -2.48
C ALA A 109 17.77 4.71 -0.98
N HIS A 110 18.66 3.82 -0.52
CA HIS A 110 19.02 3.76 0.89
C HIS A 110 19.93 4.94 1.32
N GLN A 111 20.62 5.56 0.36
CA GLN A 111 21.48 6.71 0.58
C GLN A 111 20.70 7.98 0.97
N ASP A 112 19.41 8.06 0.56
CA ASP A 112 18.53 9.19 0.96
C ASP A 112 18.18 9.15 2.46
N ILE A 113 18.45 8.02 3.13
CA ILE A 113 18.10 7.77 4.52
C ILE A 113 19.34 7.95 5.40
N LYS A 114 19.34 8.99 6.21
CA LYS A 114 20.42 9.26 7.16
C LYS A 114 20.26 8.38 8.41
N GLY A 115 21.37 7.82 8.90
CA GLY A 115 21.38 6.99 10.10
C GLY A 115 20.82 5.58 9.86
N GLU A 116 20.06 5.07 10.81
CA GLU A 116 19.46 3.74 10.77
C GLU A 116 18.30 3.68 9.76
N LEU A 117 18.12 2.53 9.13
CA LEU A 117 17.03 2.27 8.20
C LEU A 117 15.95 1.43 8.88
N ASN A 118 14.73 1.93 8.98
CA ASN A 118 13.61 1.25 9.61
C ASN A 118 12.61 0.77 8.57
N ILE A 119 12.31 -0.53 8.56
CA ILE A 119 11.45 -1.17 7.56
C ILE A 119 10.30 -1.90 8.26
N TYR A 120 9.07 -1.51 7.90
CA TYR A 120 7.82 -2.08 8.39
C TYR A 120 6.93 -2.52 7.24
N PRO A 121 5.96 -3.43 7.48
CA PRO A 121 4.90 -3.66 6.51
C PRO A 121 4.07 -2.37 6.30
N LEU A 122 3.27 -2.32 5.23
CA LEU A 122 2.30 -1.24 5.05
C LEU A 122 1.39 -1.15 6.28
N PRO A 123 1.21 0.06 6.87
CA PRO A 123 0.47 0.23 8.12
C PRO A 123 -1.02 -0.11 7.97
N HIS A 124 -1.65 -0.47 9.09
CA HIS A 124 -3.09 -0.76 9.20
C HIS A 124 -3.62 -1.89 8.30
N LEU A 125 -2.74 -2.74 7.79
CA LEU A 125 -3.10 -4.01 7.18
C LEU A 125 -2.84 -5.15 8.18
N LYS A 126 -3.67 -6.19 8.14
CA LYS A 126 -3.36 -7.43 8.84
C LYS A 126 -2.05 -8.00 8.27
N VAL A 127 -1.06 -8.23 9.12
CA VAL A 127 0.20 -8.84 8.69
C VAL A 127 -0.01 -10.33 8.48
N ILE A 128 0.43 -10.85 7.34
CA ILE A 128 0.45 -12.29 7.04
C ILE A 128 1.73 -12.91 7.60
N LYS A 129 2.87 -12.29 7.30
CA LYS A 129 4.19 -12.63 7.83
C LYS A 129 5.17 -11.49 7.54
N ASP A 130 5.98 -11.12 8.50
CA ASP A 130 7.03 -10.09 8.41
C ASP A 130 6.54 -8.80 7.69
N LEU A 131 7.04 -8.53 6.49
CA LEU A 131 6.73 -7.34 5.70
C LEU A 131 5.52 -7.51 4.74
N ILE A 132 4.80 -8.64 4.86
CA ILE A 132 3.66 -8.95 3.99
C ILE A 132 2.34 -8.60 4.68
N GLY A 133 1.67 -7.56 4.21
CA GLY A 133 0.30 -7.22 4.58
C GLY A 133 -0.75 -7.95 3.74
N ASP A 134 -1.93 -8.16 4.31
CA ASP A 134 -3.09 -8.74 3.62
C ASP A 134 -3.82 -7.66 2.79
N LEU A 135 -3.86 -7.85 1.49
CA LEU A 135 -4.52 -6.95 0.53
C LEU A 135 -5.93 -7.42 0.11
N SER A 136 -6.45 -8.48 0.71
CA SER A 136 -7.72 -9.09 0.31
C SER A 136 -8.88 -8.09 0.34
N ASN A 137 -8.95 -7.25 1.39
CA ASN A 137 -9.97 -6.21 1.48
C ASN A 137 -9.85 -5.16 0.36
N LEU A 138 -8.62 -4.72 0.03
CA LEU A 138 -8.37 -3.77 -1.05
C LEU A 138 -8.85 -4.34 -2.40
N TYR A 139 -8.53 -5.60 -2.69
CA TYR A 139 -8.96 -6.24 -3.94
C TYR A 139 -10.46 -6.47 -4.02
N LYS A 140 -11.11 -6.85 -2.90
CA LYS A 140 -12.57 -6.94 -2.81
C LYS A 140 -13.25 -5.60 -3.09
N GLN A 141 -12.72 -4.51 -2.53
CA GLN A 141 -13.20 -3.16 -2.80
C GLN A 141 -12.96 -2.75 -4.26
N TYR A 142 -11.79 -3.11 -4.82
CA TYR A 142 -11.49 -2.87 -6.24
C TYR A 142 -12.43 -3.62 -7.16
N GLU A 143 -12.72 -4.88 -6.90
CA GLU A 143 -13.71 -5.67 -7.65
C GLU A 143 -15.11 -5.02 -7.60
N SER A 144 -15.51 -4.45 -6.46
CA SER A 144 -16.83 -3.85 -6.27
C SER A 144 -17.12 -2.68 -7.20
N ILE A 145 -16.10 -1.98 -7.69
CA ILE A 145 -16.24 -0.88 -8.67
C ILE A 145 -16.30 -1.40 -10.11
N GLN A 146 -16.19 -2.71 -10.34
CA GLN A 146 -16.20 -3.35 -11.65
C GLN A 146 -15.18 -2.71 -12.61
N PRO A 147 -13.87 -2.93 -12.36
CA PRO A 147 -12.78 -2.23 -13.05
C PRO A 147 -12.48 -2.82 -14.44
N TRP A 148 -13.49 -2.84 -15.29
CA TRP A 148 -13.42 -3.25 -16.70
C TRP A 148 -14.35 -2.39 -17.55
N LEU A 149 -14.05 -2.30 -18.84
CA LEU A 149 -14.84 -1.53 -19.79
C LEU A 149 -16.25 -2.12 -19.95
N LYS A 150 -17.27 -1.28 -19.88
CA LYS A 150 -18.66 -1.64 -20.12
C LYS A 150 -19.18 -0.89 -21.33
N THR A 151 -19.43 -1.61 -22.39
CA THR A 151 -19.90 -1.09 -23.66
C THR A 151 -20.78 -2.08 -24.37
N SER A 152 -21.81 -1.61 -25.04
CA SER A 152 -22.66 -2.38 -25.96
C SER A 152 -22.05 -2.49 -27.36
N LYS A 153 -21.02 -1.66 -27.64
CA LYS A 153 -20.35 -1.60 -28.96
C LYS A 153 -19.40 -2.78 -29.13
N THR A 154 -19.95 -3.96 -29.27
CA THR A 154 -19.23 -5.14 -29.74
C THR A 154 -19.23 -5.16 -31.28
N ASP A 155 -18.50 -4.24 -31.88
CA ASP A 155 -18.30 -4.24 -33.34
C ASP A 155 -17.24 -5.33 -33.63
N VAL A 156 -17.74 -6.56 -33.86
CA VAL A 156 -16.91 -7.76 -34.14
C VAL A 156 -16.02 -7.55 -35.38
N GLU A 157 -16.40 -6.63 -36.26
CA GLU A 157 -15.64 -6.29 -37.47
C GLU A 157 -14.50 -5.32 -37.19
N LYS A 158 -14.58 -4.52 -36.09
CA LYS A 158 -13.52 -3.61 -35.68
C LYS A 158 -12.73 -4.21 -34.53
N LYS A 159 -11.44 -4.37 -34.73
CA LYS A 159 -10.51 -4.99 -33.78
C LYS A 159 -10.36 -4.19 -32.47
N GLU A 160 -10.79 -2.90 -32.42
CA GLU A 160 -10.68 -2.05 -31.23
C GLU A 160 -11.77 -0.99 -31.17
N ILE A 161 -12.06 -0.48 -29.98
CA ILE A 161 -12.94 0.65 -29.74
C ILE A 161 -12.10 1.92 -29.77
N LEU A 162 -12.29 2.74 -30.79
CA LEU A 162 -11.51 3.97 -31.01
C LEU A 162 -11.81 5.01 -29.94
N GLN A 163 -10.79 5.77 -29.58
CA GLN A 163 -10.83 6.88 -28.63
C GLN A 163 -10.04 8.07 -29.20
N SER A 164 -10.57 9.28 -29.08
CA SER A 164 -9.84 10.49 -29.51
C SER A 164 -8.63 10.73 -28.59
N GLU A 165 -7.57 11.39 -29.10
CA GLU A 165 -6.41 11.78 -28.29
C GLU A 165 -6.81 12.65 -27.09
N ASN A 166 -7.76 13.57 -27.29
CA ASN A 166 -8.30 14.42 -26.23
C ASN A 166 -9.03 13.63 -25.14
N ASP A 167 -9.79 12.59 -25.49
CA ASP A 167 -10.44 11.74 -24.51
C ASP A 167 -9.43 10.81 -23.82
N ARG A 168 -8.44 10.34 -24.56
CA ARG A 168 -7.35 9.53 -23.98
C ARG A 168 -6.54 10.31 -22.94
N SER A 169 -6.23 11.58 -23.22
CA SER A 169 -5.48 12.45 -22.30
C SER A 169 -6.21 12.70 -20.97
N LYS A 170 -7.54 12.61 -20.94
CA LYS A 170 -8.32 12.71 -19.69
C LYS A 170 -8.05 11.58 -18.70
N LEU A 171 -7.47 10.48 -19.16
CA LEU A 171 -7.12 9.33 -18.32
C LEU A 171 -5.71 9.42 -17.73
N ASP A 172 -4.88 10.37 -18.19
CA ASP A 172 -3.52 10.57 -17.70
C ASP A 172 -3.54 10.93 -16.20
N GLY A 173 -2.65 10.29 -15.45
CA GLY A 173 -2.61 10.39 -14.00
C GLY A 173 -3.59 9.45 -13.26
N TYR A 174 -4.34 8.61 -13.97
CA TYR A 174 -5.28 7.67 -13.36
C TYR A 174 -5.05 6.23 -13.80
N TYR A 175 -4.81 5.97 -15.08
CA TYR A 175 -4.56 4.61 -15.58
C TYR A 175 -3.20 4.06 -15.17
N GLU A 176 -2.24 4.91 -14.82
CA GLU A 176 -0.90 4.52 -14.37
C GLU A 176 -0.86 3.95 -12.95
N CYS A 177 -2.00 3.91 -12.27
CA CYS A 177 -2.08 3.36 -10.92
C CYS A 177 -1.77 1.86 -10.91
N ILE A 178 -0.78 1.47 -10.13
CA ILE A 178 -0.26 0.09 -9.99
C ILE A 178 -0.85 -0.66 -8.80
N LEU A 179 -1.89 -0.14 -8.14
CA LEU A 179 -2.57 -0.76 -7.00
C LEU A 179 -1.64 -1.17 -5.84
N CYS A 180 -0.54 -0.45 -5.63
CA CYS A 180 0.45 -0.77 -4.60
C CYS A 180 -0.03 -0.56 -3.16
N ALA A 181 -1.18 0.04 -2.94
CA ALA A 181 -1.80 0.35 -1.65
C ALA A 181 -1.08 1.43 -0.79
N CYS A 182 0.04 2.02 -1.20
CA CYS A 182 0.73 3.05 -0.42
C CYS A 182 -0.19 4.20 -0.02
N CYS A 183 -1.05 4.68 -0.92
CA CYS A 183 -1.98 5.77 -0.67
C CYS A 183 -3.13 5.37 0.28
N SER A 184 -3.70 4.17 0.13
CA SER A 184 -4.78 3.70 1.00
C SER A 184 -4.28 3.48 2.42
N THR A 185 -3.12 2.88 2.58
CA THR A 185 -2.53 2.60 3.90
C THR A 185 -1.90 3.83 4.58
N SER A 186 -1.77 4.96 3.88
CA SER A 186 -1.40 6.25 4.47
C SER A 186 -2.59 7.14 4.82
N CYS A 187 -3.81 6.71 4.52
CA CYS A 187 -5.03 7.50 4.70
C CYS A 187 -5.68 7.23 6.06
N PRO A 188 -5.73 8.22 7.00
CA PRO A 188 -6.37 8.03 8.31
C PRO A 188 -7.84 7.60 8.20
N SER A 189 -8.59 8.14 7.24
CA SER A 189 -9.98 7.71 7.00
C SER A 189 -10.08 6.22 6.63
N TYR A 190 -9.11 5.69 5.92
CA TYR A 190 -9.07 4.26 5.56
C TYR A 190 -8.68 3.38 6.76
N TRP A 191 -7.81 3.87 7.65
CA TRP A 191 -7.44 3.13 8.84
C TRP A 191 -8.63 2.80 9.73
N TRP A 192 -9.54 3.77 9.92
CA TRP A 192 -10.68 3.64 10.82
C TRP A 192 -11.95 3.09 10.17
N ASN A 193 -12.07 3.18 8.85
CA ASN A 193 -13.27 2.79 8.11
C ASN A 193 -12.92 1.91 6.89
N GLY A 194 -11.86 1.13 6.95
CA GLY A 194 -11.38 0.31 5.85
C GLY A 194 -12.36 -0.81 5.42
N ASP A 195 -13.37 -1.10 6.24
CA ASP A 195 -14.46 -2.02 5.93
C ASP A 195 -15.49 -1.42 4.95
N LYS A 196 -15.69 -0.10 4.96
CA LYS A 196 -16.72 0.61 4.19
C LYS A 196 -16.16 1.63 3.21
N TYR A 197 -15.17 2.42 3.65
CA TYR A 197 -14.56 3.43 2.83
C TYR A 197 -13.69 2.78 1.75
N LEU A 198 -13.97 3.07 0.48
CA LEU A 198 -13.24 2.48 -0.66
C LEU A 198 -11.76 2.87 -0.70
N GLY A 199 -11.39 3.97 -0.07
CA GLY A 199 -10.01 4.43 -0.02
C GLY A 199 -9.51 5.08 -1.31
N PRO A 200 -8.34 5.74 -1.23
CA PRO A 200 -7.83 6.54 -2.33
C PRO A 200 -7.49 5.74 -3.59
N ALA A 201 -6.92 4.54 -3.45
CA ALA A 201 -6.53 3.73 -4.61
C ALA A 201 -7.75 3.29 -5.42
N VAL A 202 -8.78 2.76 -4.75
CA VAL A 202 -9.99 2.28 -5.41
C VAL A 202 -10.81 3.43 -5.99
N LEU A 203 -10.91 4.56 -5.29
CA LEU A 203 -11.62 5.74 -5.80
C LEU A 203 -10.89 6.39 -6.99
N LEU A 204 -9.56 6.38 -7.03
CA LEU A 204 -8.80 6.81 -8.20
C LEU A 204 -9.11 5.91 -9.40
N GLN A 205 -9.16 4.61 -9.20
CA GLN A 205 -9.53 3.66 -10.25
C GLN A 205 -11.01 3.79 -10.65
N ALA A 206 -11.92 4.07 -9.71
CA ALA A 206 -13.31 4.34 -10.05
C ALA A 206 -13.41 5.57 -10.98
N TYR A 207 -12.69 6.65 -10.67
CA TYR A 207 -12.67 7.84 -11.52
C TYR A 207 -12.08 7.55 -12.90
N ARG A 208 -11.04 6.73 -13.00
CA ARG A 208 -10.47 6.29 -14.27
C ARG A 208 -11.56 5.68 -15.20
N TRP A 209 -12.39 4.79 -14.66
CA TRP A 209 -13.47 4.16 -15.43
C TRP A 209 -14.65 5.09 -15.70
N ILE A 210 -14.99 5.98 -14.77
CA ILE A 210 -16.04 7.01 -14.96
C ILE A 210 -15.66 8.01 -16.05
N SER A 211 -14.35 8.27 -16.23
CA SER A 211 -13.82 9.24 -17.19
C SER A 211 -13.51 8.64 -18.56
N ASP A 212 -13.58 7.32 -18.72
CA ASP A 212 -13.32 6.67 -20.00
C ASP A 212 -14.49 6.90 -20.96
N SER A 213 -14.23 7.58 -22.08
CA SER A 213 -15.25 7.93 -23.09
C SER A 213 -15.84 6.70 -23.81
N ARG A 214 -15.21 5.55 -23.68
CA ARG A 214 -15.67 4.28 -24.26
C ARG A 214 -16.65 3.55 -23.35
N ASP A 215 -16.71 3.93 -22.06
CA ASP A 215 -17.60 3.32 -21.07
C ASP A 215 -18.99 3.97 -21.12
N GLU A 216 -20.03 3.15 -21.26
CA GLU A 216 -21.41 3.60 -21.39
C GLU A 216 -22.15 3.64 -20.04
N GLU A 217 -21.59 3.07 -18.98
CA GLU A 217 -22.25 2.99 -17.66
C GLU A 217 -21.80 4.04 -16.65
N LYS A 218 -21.40 5.21 -17.10
CA LYS A 218 -20.93 6.30 -16.23
C LYS A 218 -21.88 6.63 -15.07
N LYS A 219 -23.21 6.71 -15.34
CA LYS A 219 -24.21 7.02 -14.31
C LYS A 219 -24.29 5.92 -13.24
N GLU A 220 -24.28 4.67 -13.66
CA GLU A 220 -24.33 3.54 -12.73
C GLU A 220 -23.04 3.42 -11.90
N ARG A 221 -21.88 3.73 -12.48
CA ARG A 221 -20.63 3.80 -11.75
C ARG A 221 -20.64 4.90 -10.68
N LEU A 222 -21.18 6.08 -11.02
CA LEU A 222 -21.34 7.17 -10.06
C LEU A 222 -22.27 6.77 -8.91
N LYS A 223 -23.42 6.13 -9.19
CA LYS A 223 -24.35 5.64 -8.16
C LYS A 223 -23.68 4.61 -7.22
N LYS A 224 -22.84 3.71 -7.73
CA LYS A 224 -22.16 2.69 -6.93
C LYS A 224 -21.19 3.26 -5.89
N VAL A 225 -20.58 4.39 -6.18
CA VAL A 225 -19.64 5.07 -5.28
C VAL A 225 -20.30 6.18 -4.47
N ALA A 226 -21.51 6.64 -4.84
CA ALA A 226 -22.27 7.73 -4.21
C ALA A 226 -22.88 7.29 -2.87
N ASP A 227 -22.03 6.93 -1.93
CA ASP A 227 -22.44 6.50 -0.61
C ASP A 227 -21.65 7.28 0.44
N GLU A 228 -22.31 7.62 1.53
CA GLU A 228 -21.75 8.44 2.62
C GLU A 228 -20.44 7.85 3.16
N LEU A 229 -20.41 6.55 3.33
CA LEU A 229 -19.24 5.86 3.89
C LEU A 229 -18.20 5.50 2.81
N LYS A 230 -18.64 5.16 1.58
CA LYS A 230 -17.74 4.76 0.49
C LYS A 230 -16.90 5.90 -0.08
N LEU A 231 -17.50 7.08 -0.28
CA LEU A 231 -16.87 8.23 -0.93
C LEU A 231 -16.59 9.39 0.02
N TYR A 232 -17.62 9.78 0.81
CA TYR A 232 -17.58 11.05 1.55
C TYR A 232 -16.75 11.00 2.83
N ARG A 233 -16.22 9.83 3.22
CA ARG A 233 -15.19 9.71 4.26
C ARG A 233 -13.84 10.31 3.88
N CYS A 234 -13.68 10.73 2.62
CA CYS A 234 -12.51 11.51 2.23
C CYS A 234 -12.62 12.95 2.78
N HIS A 235 -11.71 13.31 3.69
CA HIS A 235 -11.59 14.64 4.29
C HIS A 235 -10.46 15.48 3.67
N THR A 236 -9.94 15.06 2.52
CA THR A 236 -8.89 15.80 1.76
C THR A 236 -7.62 16.06 2.58
N ILE A 237 -7.18 15.07 3.36
CA ILE A 237 -5.96 15.15 4.20
C ILE A 237 -4.68 15.18 3.35
N MET A 238 -4.73 14.71 2.10
CA MET A 238 -3.68 14.70 1.09
C MET A 238 -2.53 13.68 1.30
N ASN A 239 -2.51 12.92 2.38
CA ASN A 239 -1.48 11.88 2.60
C ASN A 239 -1.37 10.90 1.42
N CYS A 240 -2.51 10.58 0.79
CA CYS A 240 -2.56 9.68 -0.36
C CYS A 240 -1.79 10.20 -1.58
N THR A 241 -1.80 11.49 -1.81
CA THR A 241 -1.06 12.13 -2.91
C THR A 241 0.44 12.17 -2.59
N ASN A 242 0.78 12.52 -1.35
CA ASN A 242 2.18 12.61 -0.92
C ASN A 242 2.89 11.25 -0.88
N SER A 243 2.16 10.16 -0.59
CA SER A 243 2.74 8.82 -0.51
C SER A 243 2.69 8.02 -1.82
N CYS A 244 2.16 8.60 -2.90
CA CYS A 244 2.08 7.87 -4.17
C CYS A 244 3.44 7.73 -4.85
N PRO A 245 4.01 6.52 -4.99
CA PRO A 245 5.32 6.34 -5.60
C PRO A 245 5.33 6.57 -7.12
N LYS A 246 4.15 6.74 -7.72
CA LYS A 246 3.96 7.09 -9.14
C LYS A 246 3.65 8.58 -9.34
N GLY A 247 3.62 9.39 -8.26
CA GLY A 247 3.29 10.81 -8.34
C GLY A 247 1.84 11.13 -8.74
N LEU A 248 0.92 10.17 -8.58
CA LEU A 248 -0.48 10.37 -8.92
C LEU A 248 -1.22 11.17 -7.86
N ASN A 249 -2.38 11.73 -8.21
CA ASN A 249 -3.20 12.52 -7.31
C ASN A 249 -4.59 11.88 -7.04
N PRO A 250 -4.68 10.92 -6.10
CA PRO A 250 -5.96 10.31 -5.74
C PRO A 250 -6.98 11.32 -5.18
N ALA A 251 -6.52 12.35 -4.46
CA ALA A 251 -7.42 13.36 -3.90
C ALA A 251 -8.13 14.16 -4.99
N LYS A 252 -7.44 14.49 -6.09
CA LYS A 252 -8.04 15.13 -7.28
C LYS A 252 -9.12 14.23 -7.91
N ALA A 253 -8.85 12.95 -8.07
CA ALA A 253 -9.82 11.98 -8.59
C ALA A 253 -11.10 11.93 -7.72
N ILE A 254 -10.95 11.84 -6.40
CA ILE A 254 -12.07 11.83 -5.44
C ILE A 254 -12.85 13.14 -5.52
N GLY A 255 -12.18 14.29 -5.56
CA GLY A 255 -12.81 15.60 -5.72
C GLY A 255 -13.60 15.71 -7.02
N SER A 256 -13.10 15.15 -8.12
CA SER A 256 -13.79 15.11 -9.41
C SER A 256 -15.04 14.24 -9.38
N ILE A 257 -15.02 13.08 -8.71
CA ILE A 257 -16.22 12.25 -8.50
C ILE A 257 -17.28 13.04 -7.71
N LYS A 258 -16.88 13.68 -6.61
CA LYS A 258 -17.80 14.50 -5.79
C LYS A 258 -18.43 15.64 -6.61
N LYS A 259 -17.62 16.32 -7.43
CA LYS A 259 -18.11 17.37 -8.33
C LYS A 259 -19.12 16.83 -9.34
N MET A 260 -18.83 15.68 -9.97
CA MET A 260 -19.78 15.06 -10.93
C MET A 260 -21.10 14.71 -10.27
N LEU A 261 -21.10 14.19 -9.04
CA LEU A 261 -22.32 13.88 -8.28
C LEU A 261 -23.13 15.11 -7.88
N ALA A 262 -22.48 16.25 -7.67
CA ALA A 262 -23.15 17.49 -7.31
C ALA A 262 -23.75 18.21 -8.53
N THR A 263 -23.33 17.85 -9.77
CA THR A 263 -23.77 18.49 -11.03
C THR A 263 -24.59 17.57 -11.92
N SER A 264 -24.88 16.35 -11.49
CA SER A 264 -25.67 15.34 -12.24
C SER A 264 -27.17 15.37 -11.93
#